data_6ea1b2549924477273c1fdc1b0b4ac55
#
_entry.id   6ea1b2549924477273c1fdc1b0b4ac55
#
_cell.length_a   1.000
_cell.length_b   1.000
_cell.length_c   1.000
_cell.angle_alpha   90.00
_cell.angle_beta   90.00
_cell.angle_gamma   90.00
#
_symmetry.space_group_name_H-M   'P 1'
#
loop_
_entity.id
_entity.type
_entity.pdbx_description
1 polymer ?
#
loop_
_entity_poly.entity_id
_entity_poly.type
_entity_poly.pdbx_seq_one_letter_code
_entity_poly.pdbx_strand_id
1 'polypeptide(L)'
;SDVMACRQTGYAMLASSSPQEAMDLGAVAHLAAIKGHVPFLHFFDGFRTSHEIQKVECLDYEDLKKLVDWKELEKFRENALNPEHPVLRTTGQYSDTYFQSREACNTYYDALPDIVADYMNEISKITGRDYKPFNYYGAPDAERVIVVMGSASGVLRETVDYLNAKGEKVGFIDAHLYRPFSAKYFLSQLPETVKMITVGDRTKEPGAAGEPLYEDVC
;
A
#
# COMPACT_ATOMS: atom_id res chain seq x y z
N SER A 1 14.23 4.38 6.07
CA SER A 1 14.89 3.21 6.69
C SER A 1 14.03 2.56 7.77
N ASP A 2 13.41 3.32 8.66
CA ASP A 2 12.62 2.78 9.79
C ASP A 2 11.46 1.94 9.31
N VAL A 3 10.69 2.47 8.35
CA VAL A 3 9.55 1.76 7.74
C VAL A 3 10.01 0.49 7.03
N MET A 4 11.09 0.56 6.26
CA MET A 4 11.60 -0.62 5.54
C MET A 4 12.13 -1.72 6.46
N ALA A 5 12.57 -1.38 7.67
CA ALA A 5 12.91 -2.38 8.69
C ALA A 5 11.69 -3.24 9.10
N CYS A 6 10.47 -2.75 8.91
CA CYS A 6 9.24 -3.47 9.23
C CYS A 6 8.72 -4.35 8.09
N ARG A 7 9.33 -4.37 6.91
CA ARG A 7 8.83 -5.10 5.73
C ARG A 7 8.72 -6.62 5.88
N GLN A 8 9.41 -7.18 6.87
CA GLN A 8 9.43 -8.62 7.16
C GLN A 8 8.63 -8.99 8.42
N THR A 9 7.91 -8.05 9.03
CA THR A 9 7.19 -8.27 10.29
C THR A 9 5.79 -8.83 10.12
N GLY A 10 5.25 -8.85 8.89
CA GLY A 10 3.89 -9.29 8.61
C GLY A 10 2.84 -8.18 8.59
N TYR A 11 3.22 -6.93 8.81
CA TYR A 11 2.31 -5.80 8.54
C TYR A 11 2.07 -5.65 7.05
N ALA A 12 0.82 -5.40 6.66
CA ALA A 12 0.56 -4.79 5.38
C ALA A 12 1.08 -3.35 5.38
N MET A 13 1.69 -2.92 4.30
CA MET A 13 2.36 -1.63 4.24
C MET A 13 1.75 -0.76 3.14
N LEU A 14 1.15 0.35 3.53
CA LEU A 14 0.45 1.28 2.65
C LEU A 14 1.13 2.65 2.69
N ALA A 15 1.62 3.11 1.55
CA ALA A 15 2.31 4.38 1.39
C ALA A 15 1.37 5.47 0.88
N SER A 16 1.48 6.67 1.45
CA SER A 16 0.81 7.88 0.95
C SER A 16 1.84 8.91 0.51
N SER A 17 1.53 9.62 -0.56
CA SER A 17 2.44 10.56 -1.23
C SER A 17 2.15 12.03 -0.90
N SER A 18 1.02 12.31 -0.26
CA SER A 18 0.59 13.67 0.12
C SER A 18 -0.25 13.65 1.39
N PRO A 19 -0.48 14.83 2.04
CA PRO A 19 -1.41 14.94 3.17
C PRO A 19 -2.84 14.51 2.84
N GLN A 20 -3.33 14.78 1.61
CA GLN A 20 -4.65 14.33 1.18
C GLN A 20 -4.71 12.80 1.07
N GLU A 21 -3.70 12.19 0.49
CA GLU A 21 -3.62 10.73 0.43
C GLU A 21 -3.49 10.10 1.82
N ALA A 22 -2.77 10.75 2.74
CA ALA A 22 -2.69 10.27 4.13
C ALA A 22 -4.07 10.23 4.80
N MET A 23 -4.95 11.20 4.52
CA MET A 23 -6.34 11.18 4.98
C MET A 23 -7.13 10.03 4.36
N ASP A 24 -7.11 9.91 3.04
CA ASP A 24 -7.96 8.99 2.28
C ASP A 24 -7.50 7.52 2.43
N LEU A 25 -6.20 7.27 2.29
CA LEU A 25 -5.63 5.93 2.43
C LEU A 25 -5.58 5.45 3.89
N GLY A 26 -5.61 6.37 4.85
CA GLY A 26 -5.85 6.03 6.25
C GLY A 26 -7.17 5.28 6.45
N ALA A 27 -8.24 5.74 5.80
CA ALA A 27 -9.52 5.04 5.81
C ALA A 27 -9.42 3.67 5.15
N VAL A 28 -8.75 3.57 3.99
CA VAL A 28 -8.50 2.28 3.31
C VAL A 28 -7.77 1.30 4.23
N ALA A 29 -6.71 1.75 4.90
CA ALA A 29 -5.93 0.91 5.81
C ALA A 29 -6.78 0.32 6.95
N HIS A 30 -7.64 1.15 7.58
CA HIS A 30 -8.54 0.68 8.64
C HIS A 30 -9.59 -0.29 8.14
N LEU A 31 -10.26 0.01 7.03
CA LEU A 31 -11.30 -0.84 6.46
C LEU A 31 -10.73 -2.18 5.99
N ALA A 32 -9.57 -2.15 5.32
CA ALA A 32 -8.90 -3.34 4.84
C ALA A 32 -8.33 -4.20 5.99
N ALA A 33 -7.86 -3.58 7.08
CA ALA A 33 -7.41 -4.31 8.26
C ALA A 33 -8.55 -5.09 8.92
N ILE A 34 -9.73 -4.49 9.02
CA ILE A 34 -10.93 -5.17 9.57
C ILE A 34 -11.31 -6.36 8.69
N LYS A 35 -11.43 -6.15 7.39
CA LYS A 35 -11.90 -7.18 6.45
C LYS A 35 -10.85 -8.26 6.17
N GLY A 36 -9.59 -7.86 6.07
CA GLY A 36 -8.48 -8.76 5.72
C GLY A 36 -7.81 -9.45 6.89
N HIS A 37 -8.14 -9.07 8.15
CA HIS A 37 -7.51 -9.59 9.38
C HIS A 37 -5.98 -9.46 9.42
N VAL A 38 -5.42 -8.48 8.70
CA VAL A 38 -3.98 -8.19 8.67
C VAL A 38 -3.76 -6.77 9.19
N PRO A 39 -2.84 -6.56 10.14
CA PRO A 39 -2.53 -5.22 10.62
C PRO A 39 -1.83 -4.40 9.54
N PHE A 40 -2.09 -3.09 9.51
CA PHE A 40 -1.49 -2.17 8.56
C PHE A 40 -0.48 -1.24 9.21
N LEU A 41 0.63 -1.04 8.52
CA LEU A 41 1.55 0.07 8.69
C LEU A 41 1.26 1.06 7.56
N HIS A 42 0.44 2.07 7.84
CA HIS A 42 0.21 3.18 6.93
C HIS A 42 1.27 4.25 7.18
N PHE A 43 1.99 4.67 6.14
CA PHE A 43 3.13 5.55 6.28
C PHE A 43 3.24 6.59 5.17
N PHE A 44 3.94 7.65 5.46
CA PHE A 44 4.27 8.75 4.55
C PHE A 44 5.61 9.38 4.92
N ASP A 45 6.16 10.22 4.04
CA ASP A 45 7.46 10.82 4.24
C ASP A 45 7.51 11.78 5.42
N GLY A 46 8.56 11.67 6.20
CA GLY A 46 8.97 12.69 7.15
C GLY A 46 9.46 13.97 6.45
N PHE A 47 9.30 15.12 7.08
CA PHE A 47 9.55 16.47 6.58
C PHE A 47 8.68 16.90 5.41
N ARG A 48 8.63 16.18 4.31
CA ARG A 48 7.81 16.55 3.15
C ARG A 48 6.33 16.45 3.51
N THR A 49 5.78 15.26 3.54
CA THR A 49 4.34 15.08 3.82
C THR A 49 3.98 15.43 5.27
N SER A 50 4.81 15.04 6.25
CA SER A 50 4.49 15.24 7.68
C SER A 50 4.54 16.69 8.16
N HIS A 51 5.25 17.57 7.49
CA HIS A 51 5.40 18.99 7.85
C HIS A 51 4.75 19.94 6.84
N GLU A 52 4.12 19.41 5.82
CA GLU A 52 3.42 20.19 4.82
C GLU A 52 2.09 20.70 5.36
N ILE A 53 1.89 22.03 5.31
CA ILE A 53 0.63 22.66 5.66
C ILE A 53 -0.24 22.70 4.41
N GLN A 54 -1.20 21.81 4.33
CA GLN A 54 -2.10 21.68 3.18
C GLN A 54 -3.56 21.61 3.65
N LYS A 55 -4.46 22.24 2.91
CA LYS A 55 -5.89 22.03 3.08
C LYS A 55 -6.24 20.65 2.54
N VAL A 56 -6.89 19.83 3.36
CA VAL A 56 -7.38 18.50 2.97
C VAL A 56 -8.91 18.46 3.05
N GLU A 57 -9.51 17.66 2.19
CA GLU A 57 -10.92 17.31 2.25
C GLU A 57 -11.09 16.10 3.15
N CYS A 58 -11.91 16.25 4.20
CA CYS A 58 -12.17 15.16 5.13
C CYS A 58 -13.28 14.25 4.61
N LEU A 59 -13.11 12.96 4.83
CA LEU A 59 -14.15 11.97 4.58
C LEU A 59 -15.27 12.09 5.60
N ASP A 60 -16.53 11.94 5.16
CA ASP A 60 -17.69 11.91 6.05
C ASP A 60 -17.73 10.56 6.79
N TYR A 61 -17.94 10.60 8.10
CA TYR A 61 -18.06 9.40 8.92
C TYR A 61 -19.26 8.52 8.55
N GLU A 62 -20.36 9.10 8.08
CA GLU A 62 -21.54 8.33 7.67
C GLU A 62 -21.27 7.55 6.37
N ASP A 63 -20.41 8.07 5.48
CA ASP A 63 -19.98 7.35 4.30
C ASP A 63 -18.99 6.23 4.66
N LEU A 64 -18.03 6.51 5.53
CA LEU A 64 -17.10 5.49 6.02
C LEU A 64 -17.82 4.34 6.74
N LYS A 65 -18.84 4.66 7.55
CA LYS A 65 -19.64 3.68 8.28
C LYS A 65 -20.36 2.69 7.36
N LYS A 66 -20.75 3.10 6.16
CA LYS A 66 -21.37 2.23 5.15
C LYS A 66 -20.38 1.21 4.57
N LEU A 67 -19.07 1.55 4.58
CA LEU A 67 -18.01 0.70 4.04
C LEU A 67 -17.48 -0.32 5.05
N VAL A 68 -17.78 -0.16 6.34
CA VAL A 68 -17.30 -1.08 7.38
C VAL A 68 -17.92 -2.46 7.20
N ASP A 69 -17.10 -3.49 7.17
CA ASP A 69 -17.55 -4.87 7.28
C ASP A 69 -17.85 -5.20 8.75
N TRP A 70 -19.10 -4.94 9.15
CA TRP A 70 -19.56 -5.13 10.53
C TRP A 70 -19.48 -6.57 11.00
N LYS A 71 -19.62 -7.53 10.07
CA LYS A 71 -19.55 -8.95 10.39
C LYS A 71 -18.10 -9.33 10.76
N GLU A 72 -17.13 -8.86 10.00
CA GLU A 72 -15.72 -9.13 10.31
C GLU A 72 -15.25 -8.35 11.55
N LEU A 73 -15.79 -7.16 11.79
CA LEU A 73 -15.53 -6.42 13.02
C LEU A 73 -16.07 -7.17 14.26
N GLU A 74 -17.25 -7.78 14.17
CA GLU A 74 -17.81 -8.56 15.28
C GLU A 74 -16.99 -9.82 15.55
N LYS A 75 -16.56 -10.54 14.51
CA LYS A 75 -15.62 -11.67 14.66
C LYS A 75 -14.33 -11.25 15.35
N PHE A 76 -13.79 -10.08 15.00
CA PHE A 76 -12.60 -9.54 15.66
C PHE A 76 -12.84 -9.33 17.16
N ARG A 77 -14.01 -8.79 17.54
CA ARG A 77 -14.40 -8.57 18.93
C ARG A 77 -14.61 -9.88 19.68
N GLU A 78 -15.25 -10.87 19.05
CA GLU A 78 -15.45 -12.21 19.62
C GLU A 78 -14.13 -12.94 19.88
N ASN A 79 -13.09 -12.66 19.11
CA ASN A 79 -11.75 -13.19 19.30
C ASN A 79 -10.95 -12.49 20.42
N ALA A 80 -11.47 -11.44 21.04
CA ALA A 80 -10.82 -10.79 22.18
C ALA A 80 -10.77 -11.72 23.39
N LEU A 81 -9.72 -11.60 24.20
CA LEU A 81 -9.61 -12.36 25.44
C LEU A 81 -10.72 -11.94 26.40
N ASN A 82 -11.56 -12.90 26.80
CA ASN A 82 -12.67 -12.66 27.72
C ASN A 82 -12.64 -13.69 28.84
N PRO A 83 -12.60 -13.28 30.11
CA PRO A 83 -12.58 -14.18 31.25
C PRO A 83 -13.82 -15.07 31.37
N GLU A 84 -14.99 -14.63 30.84
CA GLU A 84 -16.22 -15.40 30.85
C GLU A 84 -16.22 -16.49 29.74
N HIS A 85 -15.39 -16.31 28.72
CA HIS A 85 -15.18 -17.26 27.62
C HIS A 85 -13.69 -17.49 27.44
N PRO A 86 -13.02 -18.19 28.38
CA PRO A 86 -11.57 -18.32 28.37
C PRO A 86 -11.10 -19.16 27.19
N VAL A 87 -10.09 -18.64 26.48
CA VAL A 87 -9.42 -19.34 25.38
C VAL A 87 -7.94 -19.45 25.70
N LEU A 88 -7.41 -20.66 25.61
CA LEU A 88 -5.97 -20.89 25.72
C LEU A 88 -5.32 -20.68 24.35
N ARG A 89 -4.42 -19.70 24.27
CA ARG A 89 -3.54 -19.50 23.11
C ARG A 89 -2.11 -19.72 23.58
N THR A 90 -1.41 -20.64 22.92
CA THR A 90 0.00 -20.92 23.24
C THR A 90 0.88 -19.78 22.71
N THR A 91 1.86 -19.37 23.51
CA THR A 91 2.85 -18.35 23.14
C THR A 91 4.04 -18.92 22.36
N GLY A 92 4.24 -20.23 22.42
CA GLY A 92 5.29 -20.95 21.70
C GLY A 92 4.70 -22.07 20.85
N GLN A 93 5.27 -22.24 19.68
CA GLN A 93 4.94 -23.33 18.75
C GLN A 93 6.21 -24.14 18.49
N TYR A 94 6.10 -25.46 18.56
CA TYR A 94 7.20 -26.35 18.24
C TYR A 94 7.32 -26.58 16.73
N SER A 95 8.42 -27.18 16.32
CA SER A 95 8.74 -27.43 14.90
C SER A 95 7.72 -28.29 14.15
N ASP A 96 6.92 -29.08 14.86
CA ASP A 96 5.85 -29.91 14.30
C ASP A 96 4.59 -29.14 13.93
N THR A 97 4.38 -27.94 14.49
CA THR A 97 3.16 -27.14 14.28
C THR A 97 3.44 -25.75 13.70
N TYR A 98 4.64 -25.21 13.90
CA TYR A 98 4.97 -23.83 13.52
C TYR A 98 4.91 -23.61 11.99
N PHE A 99 5.45 -24.54 11.20
CA PHE A 99 5.45 -24.44 9.75
C PHE A 99 4.03 -24.35 9.19
N GLN A 100 3.14 -25.26 9.60
CA GLN A 100 1.75 -25.28 9.16
C GLN A 100 1.00 -24.01 9.56
N SER A 101 1.27 -23.51 10.76
CA SER A 101 0.67 -22.28 11.28
C SER A 101 1.13 -21.06 10.46
N ARG A 102 2.40 -21.01 10.02
CA ARG A 102 2.91 -19.93 9.16
C ARG A 102 2.38 -20.02 7.75
N GLU A 103 2.30 -21.22 7.18
CA GLU A 103 1.71 -21.41 5.84
C GLU A 103 0.20 -21.06 5.80
N ALA A 104 -0.54 -21.32 6.87
CA ALA A 104 -1.94 -20.94 6.96
C ALA A 104 -2.18 -19.42 6.86
N CYS A 105 -1.17 -18.60 7.17
CA CYS A 105 -1.26 -17.15 7.02
C CYS A 105 -1.35 -16.69 5.56
N ASN A 106 -0.85 -17.48 4.60
CA ASN A 106 -0.78 -17.10 3.19
C ASN A 106 -2.15 -16.75 2.63
N THR A 107 -3.21 -17.43 3.06
CA THR A 107 -4.58 -17.16 2.59
C THR A 107 -5.04 -15.72 2.86
N TYR A 108 -4.59 -15.12 3.96
CA TYR A 108 -4.89 -13.72 4.28
C TYR A 108 -4.12 -12.76 3.39
N TYR A 109 -2.83 -13.02 3.20
CA TYR A 109 -1.97 -12.15 2.39
C TYR A 109 -2.28 -12.24 0.90
N ASP A 110 -2.67 -13.42 0.40
CA ASP A 110 -3.09 -13.61 -0.99
C ASP A 110 -4.38 -12.85 -1.33
N ALA A 111 -5.33 -12.79 -0.38
CA ALA A 111 -6.58 -12.07 -0.55
C ALA A 111 -6.45 -10.55 -0.38
N LEU A 112 -5.45 -10.09 0.36
CA LEU A 112 -5.36 -8.70 0.81
C LEU A 112 -5.23 -7.67 -0.32
N PRO A 113 -4.45 -7.89 -1.41
CA PRO A 113 -4.37 -6.92 -2.50
C PRO A 113 -5.71 -6.62 -3.16
N ASP A 114 -6.56 -7.63 -3.34
CA ASP A 114 -7.90 -7.44 -3.91
C ASP A 114 -8.81 -6.68 -2.93
N ILE A 115 -8.74 -6.98 -1.62
CA ILE A 115 -9.48 -6.24 -0.57
C ILE A 115 -9.08 -4.76 -0.55
N VAL A 116 -7.77 -4.48 -0.63
CA VAL A 116 -7.26 -3.10 -0.66
C VAL A 116 -7.72 -2.38 -1.92
N ALA A 117 -7.63 -3.02 -3.08
CA ALA A 117 -8.07 -2.44 -4.35
C ALA A 117 -9.57 -2.12 -4.33
N ASP A 118 -10.40 -3.00 -3.76
CA ASP A 118 -11.84 -2.76 -3.59
C ASP A 118 -12.10 -1.52 -2.73
N TYR A 119 -11.46 -1.40 -1.57
CA TYR A 119 -11.64 -0.23 -0.71
C TYR A 119 -11.05 1.06 -1.33
N MET A 120 -9.94 0.97 -2.04
CA MET A 120 -9.42 2.10 -2.81
C MET A 120 -10.44 2.58 -3.84
N ASN A 121 -11.11 1.65 -4.55
CA ASN A 121 -12.16 1.97 -5.50
C ASN A 121 -13.39 2.63 -4.82
N GLU A 122 -13.82 2.12 -3.65
CA GLU A 122 -14.91 2.74 -2.90
C GLU A 122 -14.56 4.17 -2.41
N ILE A 123 -13.37 4.37 -1.89
CA ILE A 123 -12.90 5.71 -1.50
C ILE A 123 -12.76 6.62 -2.73
N SER A 124 -12.31 6.10 -3.85
CA SER A 124 -12.25 6.85 -5.13
C SER A 124 -13.62 7.34 -5.58
N LYS A 125 -14.66 6.52 -5.43
CA LYS A 125 -16.05 6.91 -5.75
C LYS A 125 -16.56 8.05 -4.86
N ILE A 126 -16.21 8.04 -3.59
CA ILE A 126 -16.63 9.08 -2.63
C ILE A 126 -15.87 10.39 -2.87
N THR A 127 -14.58 10.31 -3.13
CA THR A 127 -13.67 11.46 -3.18
C THR A 127 -13.49 12.05 -4.58
N GLY A 128 -13.76 11.26 -5.62
CA GLY A 128 -13.44 11.60 -7.02
C GLY A 128 -11.94 11.50 -7.36
N ARG A 129 -11.10 11.02 -6.44
CA ARG A 129 -9.66 10.77 -6.66
C ARG A 129 -9.43 9.32 -7.04
N ASP A 130 -8.50 9.03 -7.95
CA ASP A 130 -8.22 7.67 -8.43
C ASP A 130 -7.14 7.00 -7.59
N TYR A 131 -7.53 6.08 -6.73
CA TYR A 131 -6.64 5.28 -5.89
C TYR A 131 -6.59 3.82 -6.34
N LYS A 132 -5.38 3.31 -6.49
CA LYS A 132 -5.06 1.91 -6.82
C LYS A 132 -3.86 1.44 -6.00
N PRO A 133 -3.64 0.13 -5.84
CA PRO A 133 -2.41 -0.39 -5.23
C PRO A 133 -1.13 0.14 -5.87
N PHE A 134 -1.18 0.39 -7.18
CA PHE A 134 -0.16 1.08 -7.98
C PHE A 134 -0.87 2.03 -8.93
N ASN A 135 -0.51 3.30 -8.94
CA ASN A 135 -1.06 4.30 -9.84
C ASN A 135 -0.04 4.66 -10.91
N TYR A 136 -0.40 4.46 -12.17
CA TYR A 136 0.40 4.93 -13.30
C TYR A 136 0.04 6.37 -13.67
N TYR A 137 1.06 7.16 -14.01
CA TYR A 137 0.91 8.49 -14.57
C TYR A 137 1.95 8.74 -15.67
N GLY A 138 1.50 9.25 -16.82
CA GLY A 138 2.38 9.63 -17.93
C GLY A 138 1.84 9.27 -19.29
N ALA A 139 2.73 9.18 -20.28
CA ALA A 139 2.38 8.83 -21.64
C ALA A 139 1.82 7.39 -21.72
N PRO A 140 0.70 7.15 -22.42
CA PRO A 140 0.12 5.81 -22.54
C PRO A 140 1.04 4.82 -23.30
N ASP A 141 1.98 5.35 -24.07
CA ASP A 141 2.98 4.62 -24.82
C ASP A 141 4.41 4.88 -24.29
N ALA A 142 4.55 5.05 -22.98
CA ALA A 142 5.83 5.30 -22.35
C ALA A 142 6.81 4.13 -22.58
N GLU A 143 8.03 4.48 -22.95
CA GLU A 143 9.14 3.52 -23.11
C GLU A 143 10.02 3.44 -21.84
N ARG A 144 9.95 4.45 -21.00
CA ARG A 144 10.70 4.58 -19.74
C ARG A 144 9.75 4.92 -18.60
N VAL A 145 9.78 4.12 -17.56
CA VAL A 145 8.92 4.27 -16.38
C VAL A 145 9.78 4.30 -15.12
N ILE A 146 9.48 5.23 -14.23
CA ILE A 146 10.08 5.29 -12.90
C ILE A 146 9.08 4.74 -11.89
N VAL A 147 9.52 3.88 -10.97
CA VAL A 147 8.71 3.38 -9.86
C VAL A 147 9.18 4.02 -8.57
N VAL A 148 8.27 4.62 -7.81
CA VAL A 148 8.57 5.31 -6.55
C VAL A 148 7.48 5.06 -5.50
N MET A 149 7.78 5.45 -4.27
CA MET A 149 6.80 5.58 -3.17
C MET A 149 6.93 6.96 -2.52
N GLY A 150 5.80 7.48 -2.03
CA GLY A 150 5.77 8.68 -1.20
C GLY A 150 5.94 9.98 -1.98
N SER A 151 6.41 11.03 -1.33
CA SER A 151 6.37 12.41 -1.82
C SER A 151 7.13 12.69 -3.12
N ALA A 152 7.95 11.76 -3.59
CA ALA A 152 8.63 11.87 -4.90
C ALA A 152 7.63 11.93 -6.07
N SER A 153 6.45 11.35 -5.93
CA SER A 153 5.41 11.32 -6.97
C SER A 153 4.97 12.71 -7.40
N GLY A 154 4.88 13.67 -6.47
CA GLY A 154 4.52 15.05 -6.78
C GLY A 154 5.50 15.72 -7.76
N VAL A 155 6.79 15.60 -7.49
CA VAL A 155 7.86 16.14 -8.37
C VAL A 155 7.91 15.40 -9.69
N LEU A 156 7.72 14.08 -9.67
CA LEU A 156 7.70 13.27 -10.88
C LEU A 156 6.53 13.62 -11.79
N ARG A 157 5.37 13.93 -11.25
CA ARG A 157 4.21 14.37 -12.05
C ARG A 157 4.55 15.60 -12.90
N GLU A 158 5.09 16.64 -12.28
CA GLU A 158 5.51 17.86 -13.01
C GLU A 158 6.63 17.57 -14.02
N THR A 159 7.59 16.72 -13.64
CA THR A 159 8.72 16.35 -14.51
C THR A 159 8.24 15.55 -15.73
N VAL A 160 7.34 14.59 -15.53
CA VAL A 160 6.77 13.79 -16.62
C VAL A 160 5.94 14.64 -17.58
N ASP A 161 5.14 15.57 -17.05
CA ASP A 161 4.39 16.52 -17.88
C ASP A 161 5.32 17.37 -18.75
N TYR A 162 6.39 17.91 -18.14
CA TYR A 162 7.38 18.72 -18.85
C TYR A 162 8.10 17.93 -19.95
N LEU A 163 8.51 16.68 -19.67
CA LEU A 163 9.22 15.85 -20.63
C LEU A 163 8.31 15.39 -21.76
N ASN A 164 7.09 14.95 -21.44
CA ASN A 164 6.13 14.53 -22.45
C ASN A 164 5.68 15.69 -23.36
N ALA A 165 5.60 16.92 -22.83
CA ALA A 165 5.35 18.11 -23.64
C ALA A 165 6.49 18.40 -24.66
N LYS A 166 7.68 17.83 -24.43
CA LYS A 166 8.84 17.87 -25.36
C LYS A 166 8.92 16.68 -26.30
N GLY A 167 7.95 15.77 -26.23
CA GLY A 167 7.90 14.58 -27.09
C GLY A 167 8.63 13.36 -26.54
N GLU A 168 9.09 13.41 -25.26
CA GLU A 168 9.59 12.21 -24.59
C GLU A 168 8.42 11.27 -24.24
N LYS A 169 8.71 9.97 -24.16
CA LYS A 169 7.72 8.94 -23.82
C LYS A 169 8.04 8.37 -22.45
N VAL A 170 7.64 9.09 -21.42
CA VAL A 170 7.98 8.76 -20.04
C VAL A 170 6.74 8.70 -19.14
N GLY A 171 6.83 7.92 -18.09
CA GLY A 171 5.81 7.84 -17.05
C GLY A 171 6.42 7.41 -15.72
N PHE A 172 5.58 7.38 -14.69
CA PHE A 172 5.97 6.81 -13.41
C PHE A 172 4.83 6.00 -12.79
N ILE A 173 5.17 5.09 -11.90
CA ILE A 173 4.24 4.37 -11.02
C ILE A 173 4.48 4.84 -9.60
N ASP A 174 3.41 5.28 -8.95
CA ASP A 174 3.36 5.50 -7.52
C ASP A 174 2.87 4.22 -6.82
N ALA A 175 3.72 3.62 -5.99
CA ALA A 175 3.42 2.39 -5.29
C ALA A 175 2.77 2.72 -3.94
N HIS A 176 1.48 2.45 -3.80
CA HIS A 176 0.74 2.61 -2.54
C HIS A 176 0.78 1.34 -1.70
N LEU A 177 0.37 0.19 -2.23
CA LEU A 177 0.45 -1.08 -1.51
C LEU A 177 1.82 -1.74 -1.72
N TYR A 178 2.71 -1.52 -0.76
CA TYR A 178 4.06 -2.09 -0.81
C TYR A 178 4.10 -3.53 -0.27
N ARG A 179 3.30 -3.86 0.76
CA ARG A 179 3.16 -5.23 1.31
C ARG A 179 1.69 -5.56 1.52
N PRO A 180 1.21 -6.72 1.06
CA PRO A 180 1.93 -7.65 0.16
C PRO A 180 2.16 -7.01 -1.22
N PHE A 181 3.34 -7.24 -1.81
CA PHE A 181 3.64 -6.78 -3.17
C PHE A 181 2.89 -7.66 -4.18
N SER A 182 2.07 -7.04 -5.03
CA SER A 182 1.23 -7.77 -5.98
C SER A 182 1.69 -7.54 -7.42
N ALA A 183 2.35 -8.53 -8.01
CA ALA A 183 2.73 -8.49 -9.42
C ALA A 183 1.52 -8.29 -10.35
N LYS A 184 0.35 -8.87 -10.03
CA LYS A 184 -0.92 -8.67 -10.76
C LYS A 184 -1.25 -7.19 -10.92
N TYR A 185 -1.26 -6.45 -9.82
CA TYR A 185 -1.61 -5.03 -9.82
C TYR A 185 -0.48 -4.16 -10.38
N PHE A 186 0.77 -4.49 -10.09
CA PHE A 186 1.92 -3.76 -10.62
C PHE A 186 2.00 -3.86 -12.15
N LEU A 187 1.99 -5.08 -12.69
CA LEU A 187 2.10 -5.31 -14.14
C LEU A 187 0.92 -4.75 -14.92
N SER A 188 -0.29 -4.73 -14.32
CA SER A 188 -1.48 -4.15 -14.96
C SER A 188 -1.38 -2.65 -15.20
N GLN A 189 -0.47 -1.96 -14.54
CA GLN A 189 -0.26 -0.51 -14.68
C GLN A 189 0.87 -0.17 -15.65
N LEU A 190 1.69 -1.13 -16.05
CA LEU A 190 2.79 -0.88 -16.98
C LEU A 190 2.26 -0.79 -18.43
N PRO A 191 2.59 0.29 -19.19
CA PRO A 191 2.37 0.31 -20.63
C PRO A 191 3.11 -0.84 -21.32
N GLU A 192 2.50 -1.46 -22.33
CA GLU A 192 3.12 -2.56 -23.10
C GLU A 192 4.40 -2.14 -23.84
N THR A 193 4.59 -0.85 -24.03
CA THR A 193 5.73 -0.24 -24.73
C THR A 193 6.97 -0.06 -23.86
N VAL A 194 6.89 -0.35 -22.55
CA VAL A 194 8.00 -0.13 -21.62
C VAL A 194 9.21 -0.99 -21.97
N LYS A 195 10.37 -0.33 -22.09
CA LYS A 195 11.68 -0.93 -22.36
C LYS A 195 12.62 -0.81 -21.16
N MET A 196 12.38 0.17 -20.30
CA MET A 196 13.24 0.47 -19.15
C MET A 196 12.39 0.85 -17.95
N ILE A 197 12.68 0.20 -16.84
CA ILE A 197 12.13 0.54 -15.53
C ILE A 197 13.28 1.02 -14.63
N THR A 198 13.10 2.19 -14.03
CA THR A 198 14.01 2.72 -13.01
C THR A 198 13.27 2.72 -11.69
N VAL A 199 13.89 2.22 -10.63
CA VAL A 199 13.28 2.23 -9.30
C VAL A 199 13.97 3.28 -8.44
N GLY A 200 13.19 4.19 -7.87
CA GLY A 200 13.64 5.21 -6.96
C GLY A 200 13.37 4.81 -5.51
N ASP A 201 14.41 4.44 -4.79
CA ASP A 201 14.34 4.18 -3.34
C ASP A 201 14.90 5.35 -2.55
N ARG A 202 14.20 5.76 -1.50
CA ARG A 202 14.70 6.74 -0.55
C ARG A 202 15.49 6.10 0.59
N THR A 203 15.41 4.80 0.70
CA THR A 203 16.11 3.99 1.69
C THR A 203 17.43 3.50 1.14
N LYS A 204 18.47 3.51 1.96
CA LYS A 204 19.72 2.79 1.71
C LYS A 204 19.80 1.59 2.64
N GLU A 205 20.01 0.40 2.07
CA GLU A 205 20.26 -0.83 2.82
C GLU A 205 21.71 -1.25 2.63
N PRO A 206 22.62 -0.84 3.54
CA PRO A 206 24.05 -1.11 3.38
C PRO A 206 24.35 -2.62 3.33
N GLY A 207 25.04 -3.06 2.29
CA GLY A 207 25.42 -4.46 2.11
C GLY A 207 24.40 -5.33 1.37
N ALA A 208 23.21 -4.81 1.06
CA ALA A 208 22.25 -5.50 0.20
C ALA A 208 22.65 -5.40 -1.29
N ALA A 209 22.15 -6.33 -2.11
CA ALA A 209 22.35 -6.33 -3.56
C ALA A 209 21.57 -5.17 -4.25
N GLY A 210 20.47 -4.74 -3.66
CA GLY A 210 19.64 -3.64 -4.10
C GLY A 210 18.89 -3.02 -2.93
N GLU A 211 18.13 -1.95 -3.20
CA GLU A 211 17.27 -1.34 -2.22
C GLU A 211 15.89 -2.04 -2.21
N PRO A 212 15.11 -1.95 -1.12
CA PRO A 212 13.93 -2.80 -0.92
C PRO A 212 12.89 -2.75 -2.05
N LEU A 213 12.52 -1.56 -2.54
CA LEU A 213 11.55 -1.45 -3.62
C LEU A 213 12.12 -1.99 -4.94
N TYR A 214 13.41 -1.73 -5.19
CA TYR A 214 14.09 -2.24 -6.37
C TYR A 214 14.09 -3.77 -6.39
N GLU A 215 14.41 -4.41 -5.27
CA GLU A 215 14.43 -5.88 -5.17
C GLU A 215 13.04 -6.49 -5.40
N ASP A 216 11.96 -5.83 -4.95
CA ASP A 216 10.60 -6.31 -5.16
C ASP A 216 10.10 -6.12 -6.60
N VAL A 217 10.65 -5.15 -7.34
CA VAL A 217 10.29 -4.90 -8.75
C VAL A 217 11.05 -5.82 -9.70
N CYS A 218 12.26 -6.31 -9.31
CA CYS A 218 13.06 -7.24 -10.11
C CYS A 218 12.52 -8.66 -10.10
#